data_35762686c24195f31ee0609f0c2d9941
#
_entry.id   35762686c24195f31ee0609f0c2d9941
#
_cell.length_a   1.000
_cell.length_b   1.000
_cell.length_c   1.000
_cell.angle_alpha   90.00
_cell.angle_beta   90.00
_cell.angle_gamma   90.00
#
_symmetry.space_group_name_H-M   'P 1'
#
loop_
_entity.id
_entity.type
_entity.pdbx_description
1 polymer ?
#
loop_
_entity_poly.entity_id
_entity_poly.type
_entity_poly.pdbx_seq_one_letter_code
_entity_poly.pdbx_strand_id
1 'polypeptide(L)'
;EVLKLKNVQDIYMTINPELLAEMDLLDMQKGKYSHPKYCIKMATGTGKTWVMHALLIWQYLNAKNEETISGDYSKNFLFVAPGLIVYERLLDAYIGKVQENGQRDVETSDLKMFEDIFIPDPYRDEIFNFIQSAICTKEEIGRKTTGTGLLAITNWHLLVGEQETEDEISPLEDPTIAVKKEFPIRPGTSAGHTLNVLDNQYFKGKQLDFLANLKDIIVFNDEAHHLGEWQKADQILEKKWQKALSHIQKDKKNKFIQVDFSATPYNETGSGLKRQIHYFPHIITNFELKEAIKLGLVKTVAIDKRKELAALPLDFKVEREGNDIKSLSDGQRVMLRAGWSKLKILEEGFLNFDKNKHPKMLVVCEDTNVVPYVTQFLKQEGLSDDEIMEIHSNKKGEVKPDEWNEIKRRLFNLDKHKNPKVIISVLMLKEGFDVNNICVVVPLRASSSSTLLEQLIGRGLRLMWREPEFTEIKDENREKLLIKKEEPDNYLDILSVVEHPRFIEFYD
;
A
#
# COMPACT_ATOMS: atom_id res chain seq x y z
N GLU A 1 -22.49 -6.39 18.29
CA GLU A 1 -22.36 -6.05 19.74
C GLU A 1 -21.50 -4.82 19.95
N VAL A 2 -20.36 -4.70 19.30
CA VAL A 2 -19.44 -3.53 19.41
C VAL A 2 -20.15 -2.22 19.12
N LEU A 3 -21.01 -2.16 18.11
CA LEU A 3 -21.77 -0.96 17.75
C LEU A 3 -22.83 -0.54 18.79
N LYS A 4 -23.12 -1.42 19.76
CA LYS A 4 -24.04 -1.11 20.89
C LYS A 4 -23.31 -0.53 22.10
N LEU A 5 -21.98 -0.56 22.11
CA LEU A 5 -21.18 -0.02 23.19
C LEU A 5 -21.19 1.53 23.12
N LYS A 6 -21.51 2.15 24.23
CA LYS A 6 -21.77 3.61 24.27
C LYS A 6 -20.50 4.43 24.49
N ASN A 7 -19.43 3.83 24.95
CA ASN A 7 -18.19 4.54 25.16
C ASN A 7 -17.01 3.79 24.52
N VAL A 8 -16.02 4.55 24.10
CA VAL A 8 -14.84 4.05 23.38
C VAL A 8 -14.03 3.11 24.26
N GLN A 9 -13.97 3.34 25.56
CA GLN A 9 -13.24 2.49 26.50
C GLN A 9 -13.82 1.09 26.56
N ASP A 10 -15.16 0.95 26.58
CA ASP A 10 -15.81 -0.37 26.57
C ASP A 10 -15.56 -1.12 25.26
N ILE A 11 -15.47 -0.40 24.14
CA ILE A 11 -15.12 -0.98 22.84
C ILE A 11 -13.72 -1.60 22.91
N TYR A 12 -12.74 -0.88 23.39
CA TYR A 12 -11.35 -1.39 23.46
C TYR A 12 -11.19 -2.49 24.50
N MET A 13 -11.82 -2.38 25.65
CA MET A 13 -11.80 -3.43 26.67
C MET A 13 -12.37 -4.75 26.13
N THR A 14 -13.32 -4.67 25.21
CA THR A 14 -13.94 -5.86 24.63
C THR A 14 -13.14 -6.44 23.48
N ILE A 15 -12.54 -5.59 22.61
CA ILE A 15 -11.88 -6.02 21.38
C ILE A 15 -10.39 -6.26 21.60
N ASN A 16 -9.70 -5.33 22.24
CA ASN A 16 -8.25 -5.40 22.46
C ASN A 16 -7.82 -4.55 23.66
N PRO A 17 -7.84 -5.13 24.87
CA PRO A 17 -7.47 -4.41 26.08
C PRO A 17 -5.99 -3.98 26.11
N GLU A 18 -5.10 -4.65 25.37
CA GLU A 18 -3.67 -4.30 25.32
C GLU A 18 -3.47 -2.95 24.61
N LEU A 19 -4.23 -2.66 23.56
CA LEU A 19 -4.18 -1.37 22.88
C LEU A 19 -4.56 -0.20 23.77
N LEU A 20 -5.41 -0.41 24.77
CA LEU A 20 -5.76 0.64 25.74
C LEU A 20 -4.59 1.15 26.56
N ALA A 21 -3.62 0.28 26.86
CA ALA A 21 -2.43 0.66 27.61
C ALA A 21 -1.49 1.56 26.80
N GLU A 22 -1.53 1.46 25.47
CA GLU A 22 -0.66 2.20 24.56
C GLU A 22 -1.30 3.47 23.99
N MET A 23 -2.63 3.66 24.15
CA MET A 23 -3.37 4.77 23.55
C MET A 23 -3.68 5.88 24.55
N ASP A 24 -3.59 7.13 24.11
CA ASP A 24 -4.10 8.26 24.90
C ASP A 24 -5.63 8.33 24.81
N LEU A 25 -6.28 7.82 25.86
CA LEU A 25 -7.74 7.81 25.99
C LEU A 25 -8.37 9.22 25.90
N LEU A 26 -7.64 10.25 26.33
CA LEU A 26 -8.14 11.64 26.28
C LEU A 26 -8.25 12.13 24.83
N ASP A 27 -7.33 11.75 23.96
CA ASP A 27 -7.40 12.10 22.54
C ASP A 27 -8.52 11.36 21.81
N MET A 28 -8.82 10.13 22.22
CA MET A 28 -9.95 9.36 21.70
C MET A 28 -11.31 9.94 22.12
N GLN A 29 -11.41 10.51 23.31
CA GLN A 29 -12.65 11.09 23.85
C GLN A 29 -12.96 12.49 23.33
N LYS A 30 -11.99 13.20 22.77
CA LYS A 30 -12.16 14.60 22.31
C LYS A 30 -13.13 14.80 21.16
N GLY A 31 -13.81 13.76 20.70
CA GLY A 31 -14.90 13.86 19.72
C GLY A 31 -14.52 14.57 18.42
N LYS A 32 -13.25 14.47 18.01
CA LYS A 32 -12.70 15.16 16.86
C LYS A 32 -13.44 14.83 15.56
N TYR A 33 -14.00 13.63 15.49
CA TYR A 33 -14.80 13.20 14.36
C TYR A 33 -16.26 13.09 14.76
N SER A 34 -17.12 13.87 14.11
CA SER A 34 -18.57 13.88 14.35
C SER A 34 -19.30 12.71 13.67
N HIS A 35 -18.57 11.75 13.10
CA HIS A 35 -19.08 10.59 12.38
C HIS A 35 -18.41 9.29 12.84
N PRO A 36 -19.06 8.13 12.64
CA PRO A 36 -18.43 6.85 12.86
C PRO A 36 -17.16 6.69 12.01
N LYS A 37 -16.02 6.53 12.70
CA LYS A 37 -14.72 6.30 12.10
C LYS A 37 -14.09 5.08 12.76
N TYR A 38 -13.82 4.07 11.97
CA TYR A 38 -13.25 2.80 12.43
C TYR A 38 -11.92 2.55 11.73
N CYS A 39 -10.97 1.94 12.44
CA CYS A 39 -9.72 1.51 11.87
C CYS A 39 -9.57 0.00 11.99
N ILE A 40 -9.20 -0.64 10.88
CA ILE A 40 -8.89 -2.06 10.79
C ILE A 40 -7.39 -2.18 10.58
N LYS A 41 -6.65 -2.50 11.65
CA LYS A 41 -5.22 -2.79 11.60
C LYS A 41 -5.03 -4.22 11.17
N MET A 42 -4.43 -4.41 10.01
CA MET A 42 -4.06 -5.73 9.48
C MET A 42 -2.69 -5.64 8.82
N ALA A 43 -1.83 -6.60 9.15
CA ALA A 43 -0.50 -6.71 8.55
C ALA A 43 -0.56 -6.75 7.01
N THR A 44 0.52 -6.35 6.36
CA THR A 44 0.63 -6.40 4.89
C THR A 44 0.54 -7.85 4.41
N GLY A 45 -0.23 -8.09 3.34
CA GLY A 45 -0.40 -9.44 2.77
C GLY A 45 -1.47 -10.32 3.42
N THR A 46 -2.16 -9.86 4.47
CA THR A 46 -3.15 -10.66 5.22
C THR A 46 -4.58 -10.52 4.73
N GLY A 47 -4.83 -9.83 3.60
CA GLY A 47 -6.15 -9.79 2.98
C GLY A 47 -7.00 -8.56 3.29
N LYS A 48 -6.41 -7.37 3.55
CA LYS A 48 -7.17 -6.11 3.71
C LYS A 48 -8.25 -5.92 2.65
N THR A 49 -7.91 -6.11 1.37
CA THR A 49 -8.86 -6.00 0.25
C THR A 49 -10.01 -7.01 0.35
N TRP A 50 -9.75 -8.20 0.85
CA TRP A 50 -10.78 -9.23 1.06
C TRP A 50 -11.79 -8.82 2.13
N VAL A 51 -11.32 -8.18 3.20
CA VAL A 51 -12.23 -7.62 4.23
C VAL A 51 -13.07 -6.49 3.63
N MET A 52 -12.50 -5.66 2.75
CA MET A 52 -13.27 -4.63 2.02
C MET A 52 -14.37 -5.25 1.16
N HIS A 53 -14.10 -6.35 0.43
CA HIS A 53 -15.11 -7.07 -0.34
C HIS A 53 -16.24 -7.58 0.55
N ALA A 54 -15.90 -8.26 1.64
CA ALA A 54 -16.89 -8.79 2.57
C ALA A 54 -17.77 -7.68 3.17
N LEU A 55 -17.19 -6.56 3.57
CA LEU A 55 -17.91 -5.42 4.12
C LEU A 55 -18.82 -4.76 3.08
N LEU A 56 -18.36 -4.59 1.84
CA LEU A 56 -19.17 -4.04 0.76
C LEU A 56 -20.40 -4.91 0.50
N ILE A 57 -20.19 -6.22 0.34
CA ILE A 57 -21.28 -7.17 0.04
C ILE A 57 -22.27 -7.22 1.19
N TRP A 58 -21.77 -7.32 2.42
CA TRP A 58 -22.61 -7.33 3.61
C TRP A 58 -23.47 -6.06 3.72
N GLN A 59 -22.86 -4.89 3.53
CA GLN A 59 -23.56 -3.60 3.57
C GLN A 59 -24.60 -3.48 2.46
N TYR A 60 -24.24 -3.83 1.22
CA TYR A 60 -25.15 -3.72 0.09
C TYR A 60 -26.36 -4.64 0.23
N LEU A 61 -26.14 -5.91 0.58
CA LEU A 61 -27.22 -6.89 0.72
C LEU A 61 -28.18 -6.50 1.83
N ASN A 62 -27.68 -6.02 2.98
CA ASN A 62 -28.53 -5.52 4.05
C ASN A 62 -29.30 -4.27 3.61
N ALA A 63 -28.64 -3.29 2.98
CA ALA A 63 -29.27 -2.07 2.48
C ALA A 63 -30.39 -2.34 1.44
N LYS A 64 -30.29 -3.47 0.72
CA LYS A 64 -31.29 -3.86 -0.28
C LYS A 64 -32.46 -4.63 0.31
N ASN A 65 -32.20 -5.55 1.24
CA ASN A 65 -33.16 -6.51 1.73
C ASN A 65 -33.92 -6.04 2.98
N GLU A 66 -33.41 -5.03 3.69
CA GLU A 66 -34.07 -4.45 4.87
C GLU A 66 -34.81 -3.16 4.51
N GLU A 67 -35.87 -3.27 3.71
CA GLU A 67 -36.72 -2.10 3.33
C GLU A 67 -37.40 -1.41 4.51
N THR A 68 -37.41 -2.02 5.68
CA THR A 68 -38.20 -1.59 6.85
C THR A 68 -37.38 -1.11 8.05
N ILE A 69 -36.06 -1.28 8.08
CA ILE A 69 -35.25 -0.95 9.26
C ILE A 69 -34.24 0.18 8.95
N SER A 70 -34.56 1.36 9.37
CA SER A 70 -33.74 2.45 9.88
C SER A 70 -32.70 3.15 8.98
N GLY A 71 -32.41 2.72 7.78
CA GLY A 71 -31.37 3.37 6.95
C GLY A 71 -29.95 3.30 7.55
N ASP A 72 -29.65 2.23 8.27
CA ASP A 72 -28.34 1.98 8.90
C ASP A 72 -27.31 1.42 7.91
N TYR A 73 -27.77 0.99 6.74
CA TYR A 73 -26.93 0.43 5.68
C TYR A 73 -26.92 1.33 4.45
N SER A 74 -25.81 1.29 3.70
CA SER A 74 -25.62 2.12 2.51
C SER A 74 -25.47 1.27 1.24
N LYS A 75 -25.94 1.84 0.10
CA LYS A 75 -25.67 1.36 -1.26
C LYS A 75 -24.60 2.24 -1.95
N ASN A 76 -24.06 3.24 -1.23
CA ASN A 76 -23.08 4.18 -1.76
C ASN A 76 -21.73 3.95 -1.10
N PHE A 77 -20.74 3.61 -1.89
CA PHE A 77 -19.39 3.27 -1.45
C PHE A 77 -18.36 4.13 -2.17
N LEU A 78 -17.37 4.61 -1.42
CA LEU A 78 -16.21 5.32 -1.93
C LEU A 78 -14.95 4.61 -1.46
N PHE A 79 -14.16 4.09 -2.40
CA PHE A 79 -12.85 3.53 -2.16
C PHE A 79 -11.80 4.58 -2.48
N VAL A 80 -10.95 4.89 -1.54
CA VAL A 80 -9.88 5.88 -1.70
C VAL A 80 -8.53 5.21 -1.57
N ALA A 81 -7.74 5.30 -2.63
CA ALA A 81 -6.39 4.77 -2.70
C ALA A 81 -5.33 5.86 -2.45
N PRO A 82 -4.16 5.54 -1.87
CA PRO A 82 -3.09 6.50 -1.67
C PRO A 82 -2.37 6.91 -2.98
N GLY A 83 -2.46 6.10 -4.02
CA GLY A 83 -1.78 6.36 -5.28
C GLY A 83 -2.37 5.55 -6.44
N LEU A 84 -1.81 5.76 -7.64
CA LEU A 84 -2.32 5.13 -8.87
C LEU A 84 -2.20 3.60 -8.88
N ILE A 85 -1.17 3.05 -8.24
CA ILE A 85 -0.94 1.59 -8.21
C ILE A 85 -2.04 0.89 -7.40
N VAL A 86 -2.33 1.41 -6.21
CA VAL A 86 -3.39 0.87 -5.35
C VAL A 86 -4.76 1.08 -6.00
N TYR A 87 -4.96 2.23 -6.65
CA TYR A 87 -6.16 2.53 -7.42
C TYR A 87 -6.41 1.49 -8.53
N GLU A 88 -5.41 1.19 -9.37
CA GLU A 88 -5.52 0.19 -10.42
C GLU A 88 -5.78 -1.21 -9.85
N ARG A 89 -5.13 -1.56 -8.74
CA ARG A 89 -5.35 -2.83 -8.07
C ARG A 89 -6.78 -2.96 -7.52
N LEU A 90 -7.36 -1.87 -6.99
CA LEU A 90 -8.76 -1.87 -6.58
C LEU A 90 -9.69 -2.04 -7.78
N LEU A 91 -9.38 -1.42 -8.92
CA LEU A 91 -10.14 -1.67 -10.15
C LEU A 91 -10.01 -3.14 -10.60
N ASP A 92 -8.80 -3.70 -10.59
CA ASP A 92 -8.57 -5.10 -10.93
C ASP A 92 -9.38 -6.04 -10.02
N ALA A 93 -9.49 -5.71 -8.74
CA ALA A 93 -10.22 -6.53 -7.78
C ALA A 93 -11.74 -6.60 -8.04
N TYR A 94 -12.34 -5.56 -8.61
CA TYR A 94 -13.79 -5.50 -8.86
C TYR A 94 -14.19 -5.72 -10.32
N ILE A 95 -13.42 -5.20 -11.28
CA ILE A 95 -13.75 -5.26 -12.71
C ILE A 95 -12.69 -5.95 -13.57
N GLY A 96 -11.72 -6.57 -12.92
CA GLY A 96 -10.72 -7.38 -13.57
C GLY A 96 -9.60 -6.61 -14.26
N LYS A 97 -8.66 -7.37 -14.79
CA LYS A 97 -7.42 -6.85 -15.38
C LYS A 97 -7.65 -6.32 -16.79
N VAL A 98 -6.87 -5.32 -17.17
CA VAL A 98 -6.87 -4.77 -18.52
C VAL A 98 -6.23 -5.79 -19.47
N GLN A 99 -6.94 -6.16 -20.55
CA GLN A 99 -6.48 -7.04 -21.61
C GLN A 99 -5.70 -6.25 -22.68
N GLU A 100 -5.08 -6.95 -23.64
CA GLU A 100 -4.32 -6.32 -24.73
C GLU A 100 -5.15 -5.35 -25.58
N ASN A 101 -6.45 -5.57 -25.67
CA ASN A 101 -7.40 -4.69 -26.38
C ASN A 101 -7.78 -3.42 -25.57
N GLY A 102 -7.22 -3.23 -24.38
CA GLY A 102 -7.51 -2.11 -23.50
C GLY A 102 -8.80 -2.22 -22.69
N GLN A 103 -9.58 -3.30 -22.85
CA GLN A 103 -10.77 -3.55 -22.05
C GLN A 103 -10.44 -4.36 -20.80
N ARG A 104 -11.25 -4.19 -19.75
CA ARG A 104 -11.15 -4.99 -18.54
C ARG A 104 -11.97 -6.26 -18.64
N ASP A 105 -11.41 -7.35 -18.14
CA ASP A 105 -12.04 -8.67 -18.12
C ASP A 105 -12.47 -9.03 -16.70
N VAL A 106 -13.76 -8.96 -16.45
CA VAL A 106 -14.38 -9.22 -15.13
C VAL A 106 -14.07 -10.62 -14.60
N GLU A 107 -13.91 -11.61 -15.48
CA GLU A 107 -13.56 -12.98 -15.07
C GLU A 107 -12.19 -13.07 -14.38
N THR A 108 -11.34 -12.08 -14.60
CA THR A 108 -10.03 -11.98 -13.93
C THR A 108 -10.04 -11.16 -12.64
N SER A 109 -11.22 -10.69 -12.21
CA SER A 109 -11.34 -9.94 -10.95
C SER A 109 -11.23 -10.85 -9.73
N ASP A 110 -10.64 -10.33 -8.64
CA ASP A 110 -10.55 -11.09 -7.39
C ASP A 110 -11.94 -11.54 -6.91
N LEU A 111 -12.92 -10.64 -7.00
CA LEU A 111 -14.27 -10.93 -6.54
C LEU A 111 -14.93 -12.05 -7.37
N LYS A 112 -14.66 -12.13 -8.68
CA LYS A 112 -15.19 -13.22 -9.52
C LYS A 112 -14.44 -14.53 -9.28
N MET A 113 -13.12 -14.48 -9.19
CA MET A 113 -12.30 -15.68 -8.94
C MET A 113 -12.61 -16.34 -7.58
N PHE A 114 -13.05 -15.55 -6.61
CA PHE A 114 -13.36 -16.02 -5.25
C PHE A 114 -14.83 -15.80 -4.86
N GLU A 115 -15.73 -15.78 -5.84
CA GLU A 115 -17.15 -15.53 -5.60
C GLU A 115 -17.78 -16.49 -4.59
N ASP A 116 -17.35 -17.74 -4.57
CA ASP A 116 -17.83 -18.77 -3.63
C ASP A 116 -17.51 -18.43 -2.17
N ILE A 117 -16.47 -17.65 -1.92
CA ILE A 117 -16.08 -17.24 -0.57
C ILE A 117 -16.85 -15.99 -0.13
N PHE A 118 -17.04 -15.02 -1.03
CA PHE A 118 -17.56 -13.70 -0.68
C PHE A 118 -19.06 -13.54 -0.85
N ILE A 119 -19.65 -14.26 -1.84
CA ILE A 119 -21.03 -14.01 -2.24
C ILE A 119 -21.87 -15.28 -2.01
N PRO A 120 -22.90 -15.21 -1.13
CA PRO A 120 -23.83 -16.33 -1.02
C PRO A 120 -24.53 -16.61 -2.34
N ASP A 121 -24.64 -17.90 -2.72
CA ASP A 121 -25.15 -18.35 -4.02
C ASP A 121 -26.38 -17.60 -4.55
N PRO A 122 -27.44 -17.37 -3.76
CA PRO A 122 -28.65 -16.72 -4.29
C PRO A 122 -28.44 -15.28 -4.73
N TYR A 123 -27.33 -14.63 -4.34
CA TYR A 123 -27.06 -13.20 -4.55
C TYR A 123 -25.94 -12.92 -5.56
N ARG A 124 -25.36 -13.93 -6.23
CA ARG A 124 -24.23 -13.75 -7.15
C ARG A 124 -24.57 -12.80 -8.29
N ASP A 125 -25.62 -13.11 -9.03
CA ASP A 125 -26.04 -12.26 -10.16
C ASP A 125 -26.39 -10.84 -9.70
N GLU A 126 -26.99 -10.72 -8.54
CA GLU A 126 -27.36 -9.44 -7.98
C GLU A 126 -26.13 -8.57 -7.65
N ILE A 127 -25.12 -9.14 -7.02
CA ILE A 127 -23.88 -8.43 -6.65
C ILE A 127 -23.12 -8.03 -7.91
N PHE A 128 -22.97 -8.92 -8.90
CA PHE A 128 -22.29 -8.56 -10.15
C PHE A 128 -23.04 -7.51 -10.96
N ASN A 129 -24.36 -7.58 -11.04
CA ASN A 129 -25.20 -6.55 -11.65
C ASN A 129 -25.07 -5.19 -10.94
N PHE A 130 -25.02 -5.19 -9.60
CA PHE A 130 -24.73 -3.99 -8.82
C PHE A 130 -23.37 -3.41 -9.17
N ILE A 131 -22.31 -4.20 -9.13
CA ILE A 131 -20.95 -3.74 -9.42
C ILE A 131 -20.88 -3.14 -10.82
N GLN A 132 -21.37 -3.84 -11.85
CA GLN A 132 -21.33 -3.37 -13.23
C GLN A 132 -22.08 -2.05 -13.43
N SER A 133 -23.25 -1.90 -12.78
CA SER A 133 -24.07 -0.70 -12.92
C SER A 133 -23.63 0.48 -12.06
N ALA A 134 -23.08 0.21 -10.88
CA ALA A 134 -22.75 1.23 -9.88
C ALA A 134 -21.29 1.69 -9.91
N ILE A 135 -20.37 0.91 -10.53
CA ILE A 135 -18.96 1.25 -10.52
C ILE A 135 -18.68 2.52 -11.30
N CYS A 136 -17.94 3.42 -10.67
CA CYS A 136 -17.43 4.65 -11.24
C CYS A 136 -15.94 4.75 -11.02
N THR A 137 -15.20 4.88 -12.11
CA THR A 137 -13.80 5.28 -12.06
C THR A 137 -13.68 6.73 -11.59
N LYS A 138 -12.47 7.14 -11.26
CA LYS A 138 -12.21 8.52 -10.81
C LYS A 138 -12.74 9.60 -11.75
N GLU A 139 -12.73 9.37 -13.08
CA GLU A 139 -13.21 10.32 -14.08
C GLU A 139 -14.72 10.31 -14.23
N GLU A 140 -15.39 9.22 -13.84
CA GLU A 140 -16.84 9.02 -13.97
C GLU A 140 -17.66 9.51 -12.77
N ILE A 141 -17.01 9.78 -11.63
CA ILE A 141 -17.70 10.27 -10.42
C ILE A 141 -18.44 11.57 -10.72
N GLY A 142 -19.76 11.57 -10.50
CA GLY A 142 -20.65 12.71 -10.79
C GLY A 142 -21.00 12.92 -12.27
N ARG A 143 -20.48 12.07 -13.17
CA ARG A 143 -20.80 12.10 -14.61
C ARG A 143 -21.65 10.92 -15.04
N LYS A 144 -21.30 9.72 -14.54
CA LYS A 144 -22.03 8.49 -14.85
C LYS A 144 -23.30 8.42 -14.00
N THR A 145 -24.42 8.16 -14.63
CA THR A 145 -25.67 7.89 -13.92
C THR A 145 -25.64 6.45 -13.42
N THR A 146 -25.73 6.28 -12.11
CA THR A 146 -25.80 4.97 -11.45
C THR A 146 -27.21 4.69 -10.98
N GLY A 147 -27.75 3.50 -11.26
CA GLY A 147 -29.17 3.21 -10.98
C GLY A 147 -29.50 2.92 -9.53
N THR A 148 -28.76 1.99 -8.89
CA THR A 148 -29.15 1.40 -7.60
C THR A 148 -28.23 1.76 -6.44
N GLY A 149 -27.24 2.59 -6.65
CA GLY A 149 -26.22 2.99 -5.69
C GLY A 149 -24.93 3.42 -6.39
N LEU A 150 -23.87 3.61 -5.63
CA LEU A 150 -22.57 4.06 -6.13
C LEU A 150 -21.46 3.15 -5.61
N LEU A 151 -20.58 2.71 -6.51
CA LEU A 151 -19.29 2.12 -6.17
C LEU A 151 -18.18 2.97 -6.80
N ALA A 152 -17.78 4.05 -6.13
CA ALA A 152 -16.76 4.96 -6.62
C ALA A 152 -15.38 4.49 -6.17
N ILE A 153 -14.42 4.40 -7.11
CA ILE A 153 -13.02 4.11 -6.81
C ILE A 153 -12.19 5.29 -7.27
N THR A 154 -11.41 5.86 -6.37
CA THR A 154 -10.59 7.06 -6.65
C THR A 154 -9.25 7.00 -5.93
N ASN A 155 -8.36 7.90 -6.29
CA ASN A 155 -7.21 8.23 -5.46
C ASN A 155 -7.40 9.60 -4.79
N TRP A 156 -6.76 9.82 -3.65
CA TRP A 156 -6.95 11.04 -2.86
C TRP A 156 -6.57 12.34 -3.60
N HIS A 157 -5.62 12.28 -4.54
CA HIS A 157 -5.17 13.43 -5.33
C HIS A 157 -6.30 14.08 -6.14
N LEU A 158 -7.33 13.32 -6.50
CA LEU A 158 -8.50 13.88 -7.20
C LEU A 158 -9.50 14.55 -6.29
N LEU A 159 -9.50 14.18 -5.00
CA LEU A 159 -10.35 14.82 -4.01
C LEU A 159 -9.79 16.19 -3.59
N VAL A 160 -8.49 16.42 -3.83
CA VAL A 160 -7.80 17.66 -3.51
C VAL A 160 -7.42 18.36 -4.81
N GLY A 161 -8.00 19.52 -5.08
CA GLY A 161 -7.69 20.29 -6.31
C GLY A 161 -6.21 20.66 -6.40
N GLU A 162 -5.68 20.74 -7.62
CA GLU A 162 -4.26 21.08 -7.89
C GLU A 162 -3.85 22.52 -7.50
N GLN A 163 -4.79 23.36 -7.08
CA GLN A 163 -4.50 24.79 -6.82
C GLN A 163 -3.53 25.08 -5.67
N GLU A 164 -3.23 24.09 -4.80
CA GLU A 164 -2.34 24.33 -3.66
C GLU A 164 -0.93 23.74 -3.80
N THR A 165 -0.62 23.02 -4.88
CA THR A 165 0.74 22.51 -5.12
C THR A 165 1.63 23.52 -5.83
N GLU A 166 1.07 24.58 -6.43
CA GLU A 166 1.83 25.65 -7.08
C GLU A 166 2.26 26.77 -6.11
N ASP A 167 1.63 26.88 -4.93
CA ASP A 167 1.97 27.92 -3.93
C ASP A 167 3.24 27.62 -3.11
N GLU A 168 3.84 26.43 -3.26
CA GLU A 168 5.09 26.08 -2.58
C GLU A 168 6.36 26.42 -3.39
N ILE A 169 6.22 26.75 -4.68
CA ILE A 169 7.34 27.17 -5.53
C ILE A 169 7.23 28.67 -5.75
N SER A 170 8.23 29.40 -5.25
CA SER A 170 8.31 30.84 -5.45
C SER A 170 8.31 31.17 -6.95
N PRO A 171 7.56 32.19 -7.43
CA PRO A 171 7.64 32.68 -8.82
C PRO A 171 9.05 33.12 -9.24
N LEU A 172 9.95 33.33 -8.26
CA LEU A 172 11.35 33.60 -8.48
C LEU A 172 12.16 32.33 -8.81
N GLU A 173 11.69 31.15 -8.41
CA GLU A 173 12.35 29.85 -8.69
C GLU A 173 11.90 29.26 -10.04
N ASP A 174 10.67 29.54 -10.45
CA ASP A 174 10.16 29.18 -11.80
C ASP A 174 9.27 30.29 -12.38
N PRO A 175 9.85 31.20 -13.22
CA PRO A 175 9.09 32.26 -13.85
C PRO A 175 7.96 31.76 -14.77
N THR A 176 7.96 30.47 -15.18
CA THR A 176 6.92 29.92 -16.05
C THR A 176 5.59 29.74 -15.33
N ILE A 177 5.59 29.72 -13.98
CA ILE A 177 4.37 29.60 -13.15
C ILE A 177 3.53 30.86 -13.27
N ALA A 178 4.16 32.03 -13.21
CA ALA A 178 3.48 33.32 -13.39
C ALA A 178 2.84 33.42 -14.80
N VAL A 179 3.53 32.94 -15.82
CA VAL A 179 3.03 32.94 -17.22
C VAL A 179 1.86 31.95 -17.37
N LYS A 180 1.91 30.78 -16.74
CA LYS A 180 0.81 29.81 -16.75
C LYS A 180 -0.44 30.31 -16.02
N LYS A 181 -0.27 31.12 -14.97
CA LYS A 181 -1.37 31.72 -14.20
C LYS A 181 -2.09 32.80 -14.98
N GLU A 182 -1.34 33.66 -15.69
CA GLU A 182 -1.87 34.76 -16.52
C GLU A 182 -2.35 34.28 -17.89
N PHE A 183 -1.68 33.27 -18.46
CA PHE A 183 -2.00 32.69 -19.78
C PHE A 183 -2.12 31.16 -19.69
N PRO A 184 -3.26 30.64 -19.21
CA PRO A 184 -3.45 29.20 -19.04
C PRO A 184 -3.48 28.42 -20.37
N ILE A 185 -3.51 29.11 -21.52
CA ILE A 185 -3.54 28.52 -22.86
C ILE A 185 -2.14 28.59 -23.47
N ARG A 186 -1.52 27.45 -23.78
CA ARG A 186 -0.26 27.41 -24.50
C ARG A 186 -0.49 27.85 -25.96
N PRO A 187 0.28 28.82 -26.49
CA PRO A 187 0.24 29.17 -27.90
C PRO A 187 0.50 27.92 -28.76
N GLY A 188 -0.36 27.66 -29.75
CA GLY A 188 -0.24 26.53 -30.69
C GLY A 188 -0.88 25.21 -30.25
N THR A 189 -1.58 25.14 -29.10
CA THR A 189 -2.40 23.99 -28.76
C THR A 189 -3.76 24.04 -29.43
N SER A 190 -4.30 22.88 -29.84
CA SER A 190 -5.64 22.82 -30.44
C SER A 190 -6.71 23.19 -29.42
N ALA A 191 -7.80 23.84 -29.87
CA ALA A 191 -8.93 24.28 -29.04
C ALA A 191 -9.55 23.14 -28.21
N GLY A 192 -9.55 21.89 -28.74
CA GLY A 192 -10.06 20.71 -28.02
C GLY A 192 -9.23 20.33 -26.80
N HIS A 193 -7.93 20.48 -26.83
CA HIS A 193 -7.06 20.19 -25.69
C HIS A 193 -7.26 21.18 -24.53
N THR A 194 -7.48 22.43 -24.85
CA THR A 194 -7.76 23.50 -23.87
C THR A 194 -9.11 23.31 -23.19
N LEU A 195 -10.14 22.91 -23.95
CA LEU A 195 -11.46 22.60 -23.39
C LEU A 195 -11.40 21.42 -22.42
N ASN A 196 -10.64 20.36 -22.74
CA ASN A 196 -10.45 19.22 -21.84
C ASN A 196 -9.77 19.62 -20.53
N VAL A 197 -8.80 20.53 -20.55
CA VAL A 197 -8.14 21.04 -19.33
C VAL A 197 -9.09 21.88 -18.49
N LEU A 198 -9.85 22.77 -19.11
CA LEU A 198 -10.88 23.59 -18.44
C LEU A 198 -12.01 22.73 -17.89
N ASP A 199 -12.48 21.72 -18.65
CA ASP A 199 -13.47 20.77 -18.18
C ASP A 199 -12.97 19.98 -16.98
N ASN A 200 -11.73 19.50 -17.00
CA ASN A 200 -11.15 18.77 -15.88
C ASN A 200 -11.03 19.62 -14.59
N GLN A 201 -10.65 20.90 -14.70
CA GLN A 201 -10.61 21.82 -13.56
C GLN A 201 -12.02 22.13 -13.02
N TYR A 202 -12.99 22.35 -13.90
CA TYR A 202 -14.38 22.62 -13.55
C TYR A 202 -15.07 21.42 -12.89
N PHE A 203 -14.70 20.20 -13.30
CA PHE A 203 -15.30 18.97 -12.77
C PHE A 203 -14.68 18.49 -11.44
N LYS A 204 -13.45 18.85 -11.09
CA LYS A 204 -12.83 18.45 -9.82
C LYS A 204 -13.62 18.90 -8.59
N GLY A 205 -14.09 20.13 -8.56
CA GLY A 205 -15.00 20.61 -7.51
C GLY A 205 -16.35 19.88 -7.49
N LYS A 206 -16.90 19.59 -8.67
CA LYS A 206 -18.20 18.92 -8.80
C LYS A 206 -18.21 17.47 -8.35
N GLN A 207 -17.11 16.74 -8.47
CA GLN A 207 -17.00 15.36 -7.96
C GLN A 207 -17.15 15.34 -6.44
N LEU A 208 -16.45 16.22 -5.76
CA LEU A 208 -16.53 16.34 -4.31
C LEU A 208 -17.93 16.78 -3.84
N ASP A 209 -18.52 17.75 -4.53
CA ASP A 209 -19.89 18.22 -4.29
C ASP A 209 -20.93 17.12 -4.57
N PHE A 210 -20.74 16.32 -5.62
CA PHE A 210 -21.60 15.17 -5.89
C PHE A 210 -21.59 14.18 -4.72
N LEU A 211 -20.39 13.79 -4.23
CA LEU A 211 -20.24 12.89 -3.08
C LEU A 211 -20.83 13.53 -1.80
N ALA A 212 -20.65 14.84 -1.62
CA ALA A 212 -21.21 15.56 -0.48
C ALA A 212 -22.76 15.61 -0.50
N ASN A 213 -23.37 15.58 -1.68
CA ASN A 213 -24.84 15.63 -1.84
C ASN A 213 -25.52 14.25 -1.70
N LEU A 214 -24.77 13.14 -1.64
CA LEU A 214 -25.34 11.82 -1.37
C LEU A 214 -25.95 11.79 0.04
N LYS A 215 -27.07 11.08 0.22
CA LYS A 215 -27.76 10.97 1.53
C LYS A 215 -26.95 10.18 2.54
N ASP A 216 -26.28 9.16 2.09
CA ASP A 216 -25.42 8.27 2.87
C ASP A 216 -24.22 7.81 2.03
N ILE A 217 -23.13 7.45 2.69
CA ILE A 217 -21.94 6.95 2.03
C ILE A 217 -21.03 6.25 3.04
N ILE A 218 -20.46 5.12 2.62
CA ILE A 218 -19.37 4.43 3.35
C ILE A 218 -18.08 4.66 2.59
N VAL A 219 -17.07 5.14 3.29
CA VAL A 219 -15.73 5.38 2.74
C VAL A 219 -14.78 4.31 3.25
N PHE A 220 -14.13 3.61 2.33
CA PHE A 220 -13.03 2.69 2.61
C PHE A 220 -11.71 3.35 2.17
N ASN A 221 -10.82 3.63 3.13
CA ASN A 221 -9.50 4.17 2.85
C ASN A 221 -8.48 3.04 2.91
N ASP A 222 -7.88 2.66 1.77
CA ASP A 222 -6.77 1.72 1.75
C ASP A 222 -5.46 2.44 2.08
N GLU A 223 -4.58 1.76 2.83
CA GLU A 223 -3.32 2.30 3.35
C GLU A 223 -3.51 3.67 4.06
N ALA A 224 -4.47 3.71 4.95
CA ALA A 224 -4.96 4.93 5.59
C ALA A 224 -3.92 5.66 6.47
N HIS A 225 -2.75 5.08 6.74
CA HIS A 225 -1.66 5.78 7.44
C HIS A 225 -1.21 7.05 6.70
N HIS A 226 -1.55 7.20 5.43
CA HIS A 226 -1.39 8.46 4.71
C HIS A 226 -2.36 9.57 5.14
N LEU A 227 -3.45 9.23 5.83
CA LEU A 227 -4.39 10.21 6.40
C LEU A 227 -3.88 10.91 7.66
N GLY A 228 -2.80 10.41 8.26
CA GLY A 228 -2.32 10.84 9.56
C GLY A 228 -2.14 12.36 9.70
N GLU A 229 -2.29 12.83 10.92
CA GLU A 229 -2.12 14.22 11.30
C GLU A 229 -0.65 14.53 11.59
N TRP A 230 -0.21 15.74 11.25
CA TRP A 230 1.12 16.22 11.58
C TRP A 230 1.04 17.27 12.67
N GLN A 231 1.78 17.10 13.75
CA GLN A 231 2.05 18.18 14.67
C GLN A 231 3.27 18.96 14.15
N LYS A 232 3.05 20.20 13.74
CA LYS A 232 4.11 21.16 13.47
C LYS A 232 3.90 22.33 14.40
N ALA A 233 4.80 22.56 15.37
CA ALA A 233 4.79 23.71 16.27
C ALA A 233 3.42 23.99 16.94
N ASP A 234 2.93 23.03 17.74
CA ASP A 234 1.67 23.11 18.52
C ASP A 234 0.37 23.22 17.72
N GLN A 235 0.40 23.10 16.40
CA GLN A 235 -0.79 23.05 15.55
C GLN A 235 -0.94 21.67 14.91
N ILE A 236 -2.10 21.03 15.09
CA ILE A 236 -2.48 19.81 14.40
C ILE A 236 -2.93 20.21 12.99
N LEU A 237 -2.15 19.86 11.98
CA LEU A 237 -2.51 20.06 10.59
C LEU A 237 -3.16 18.78 10.04
N GLU A 238 -4.45 18.87 9.77
CA GLU A 238 -5.20 17.81 9.10
C GLU A 238 -4.71 17.70 7.65
N LYS A 239 -4.36 16.47 7.20
CA LYS A 239 -3.95 16.26 5.81
C LYS A 239 -5.10 16.58 4.85
N LYS A 240 -4.73 17.02 3.65
CA LYS A 240 -5.66 17.37 2.56
C LYS A 240 -6.69 16.27 2.28
N TRP A 241 -6.29 15.00 2.33
CA TRP A 241 -7.19 13.86 2.16
C TRP A 241 -8.29 13.85 3.23
N GLN A 242 -7.95 13.95 4.52
CA GLN A 242 -8.94 13.98 5.58
C GLN A 242 -9.85 15.23 5.49
N LYS A 243 -9.32 16.38 5.04
CA LYS A 243 -10.15 17.59 4.79
C LYS A 243 -11.22 17.34 3.72
N ALA A 244 -10.86 16.62 2.62
CA ALA A 244 -11.82 16.25 1.60
C ALA A 244 -12.91 15.31 2.15
N LEU A 245 -12.53 14.33 2.98
CA LEU A 245 -13.49 13.45 3.66
C LEU A 245 -14.39 14.23 4.63
N SER A 246 -13.85 15.20 5.37
CA SER A 246 -14.62 16.08 6.26
C SER A 246 -15.60 16.94 5.47
N HIS A 247 -15.27 17.37 4.25
CA HIS A 247 -16.20 18.07 3.36
C HIS A 247 -17.35 17.15 2.90
N ILE A 248 -17.07 15.92 2.49
CA ILE A 248 -18.09 14.93 2.13
C ILE A 248 -19.01 14.60 3.30
N GLN A 249 -18.46 14.55 4.51
CA GLN A 249 -19.16 14.23 5.76
C GLN A 249 -20.14 15.34 6.19
N LYS A 250 -19.87 16.59 5.82
CA LYS A 250 -20.65 17.74 6.23
C LYS A 250 -22.16 17.45 6.05
N ASP A 251 -22.94 17.66 7.10
CA ASP A 251 -24.39 17.46 7.15
C ASP A 251 -24.89 15.98 7.13
N LYS A 252 -24.03 14.98 6.98
CA LYS A 252 -24.44 13.55 6.92
C LYS A 252 -24.59 12.87 8.28
N LYS A 253 -23.95 13.38 9.34
CA LYS A 253 -23.93 12.77 10.68
C LYS A 253 -23.56 11.27 10.64
N ASN A 254 -24.43 10.40 11.18
CA ASN A 254 -24.20 8.95 11.23
C ASN A 254 -24.37 8.24 9.88
N LYS A 255 -24.80 8.93 8.84
CA LYS A 255 -24.92 8.39 7.48
C LYS A 255 -23.63 8.51 6.66
N PHE A 256 -22.56 9.02 7.25
CA PHE A 256 -21.21 8.95 6.76
C PHE A 256 -20.42 8.03 7.68
N ILE A 257 -19.93 6.92 7.15
CA ILE A 257 -19.09 5.95 7.86
C ILE A 257 -17.73 5.92 7.19
N GLN A 258 -16.67 6.10 7.97
CA GLN A 258 -15.29 5.99 7.52
C GLN A 258 -14.67 4.72 8.08
N VAL A 259 -14.09 3.90 7.21
CA VAL A 259 -13.36 2.69 7.58
C VAL A 259 -11.96 2.77 7.00
N ASP A 260 -10.98 2.88 7.88
CA ASP A 260 -9.57 3.04 7.55
C ASP A 260 -8.87 1.67 7.63
N PHE A 261 -8.18 1.27 6.58
CA PHE A 261 -7.38 0.05 6.52
C PHE A 261 -5.90 0.39 6.48
N SER A 262 -5.13 -0.14 7.42
CA SER A 262 -3.68 0.05 7.45
C SER A 262 -2.99 -1.09 8.18
N ALA A 263 -1.75 -1.40 7.79
CA ALA A 263 -0.86 -2.23 8.58
C ALA A 263 -0.27 -1.44 9.76
N THR A 264 -0.05 -0.14 9.55
CA THR A 264 0.61 0.78 10.49
C THR A 264 -0.27 1.99 10.78
N PRO A 265 -1.41 1.84 11.50
CA PRO A 265 -2.36 2.93 11.76
C PRO A 265 -1.87 3.84 12.88
N TYR A 266 -0.69 4.38 12.73
CA TYR A 266 -0.08 5.30 13.67
C TYR A 266 0.87 6.27 12.96
N ASN A 267 1.10 7.41 13.60
CA ASN A 267 2.10 8.39 13.18
C ASN A 267 3.21 8.44 14.22
N GLU A 268 4.45 8.58 13.77
CA GLU A 268 5.61 8.74 14.63
C GLU A 268 6.07 10.20 14.62
N THR A 269 6.27 10.78 15.79
CA THR A 269 6.84 12.11 15.97
C THR A 269 8.08 12.04 16.86
N GLY A 270 9.02 12.95 16.65
CA GLY A 270 10.29 12.98 17.37
C GLY A 270 11.32 11.97 16.84
N SER A 271 12.46 11.84 17.52
CA SER A 271 13.53 10.91 17.18
C SER A 271 14.25 10.41 18.44
N GLY A 272 14.80 9.19 18.40
CA GLY A 272 15.48 8.56 19.53
C GLY A 272 14.58 8.45 20.76
N LEU A 273 15.08 8.82 21.93
CA LEU A 273 14.34 8.75 23.20
C LEU A 273 13.10 9.67 23.30
N LYS A 274 12.95 10.59 22.34
CA LYS A 274 11.78 11.49 22.24
C LYS A 274 10.75 11.02 21.20
N ARG A 275 10.88 9.80 20.72
CA ARG A 275 9.92 9.21 19.77
C ARG A 275 8.58 9.00 20.47
N GLN A 276 7.51 9.49 19.87
CA GLN A 276 6.13 9.30 20.30
C GLN A 276 5.34 8.65 19.18
N ILE A 277 4.50 7.69 19.52
CA ILE A 277 3.60 7.00 18.59
C ILE A 277 2.19 7.48 18.87
N HIS A 278 1.51 7.98 17.82
CA HIS A 278 0.14 8.44 17.87
C HIS A 278 -0.73 7.52 17.04
N TYR A 279 -1.52 6.69 17.69
CA TYR A 279 -2.41 5.73 17.02
C TYR A 279 -3.63 6.40 16.43
N PHE A 280 -4.18 5.79 15.38
CA PHE A 280 -5.48 6.17 14.83
C PHE A 280 -6.57 5.89 15.85
N PRO A 281 -7.62 6.74 15.91
CA PRO A 281 -8.75 6.48 16.79
C PRO A 281 -9.53 5.25 16.32
N HIS A 282 -10.17 4.57 17.28
CA HIS A 282 -11.11 3.47 17.03
C HIS A 282 -10.56 2.30 16.23
N ILE A 283 -9.37 1.80 16.59
CA ILE A 283 -8.84 0.54 16.03
C ILE A 283 -9.70 -0.60 16.57
N ILE A 284 -10.60 -1.14 15.72
CA ILE A 284 -11.54 -2.20 16.10
C ILE A 284 -11.03 -3.60 15.81
N THR A 285 -9.94 -3.72 15.04
CA THR A 285 -9.25 -4.98 14.75
C THR A 285 -7.76 -4.72 14.78
N ASN A 286 -7.02 -5.56 15.51
CA ASN A 286 -5.57 -5.54 15.56
C ASN A 286 -5.03 -6.92 15.17
N PHE A 287 -4.66 -7.08 13.90
CA PHE A 287 -4.07 -8.31 13.38
C PHE A 287 -2.63 -8.06 12.98
N GLU A 288 -1.73 -8.42 13.88
CA GLU A 288 -0.31 -8.10 13.78
C GLU A 288 0.45 -9.04 12.84
N LEU A 289 1.60 -8.57 12.36
CA LEU A 289 2.50 -9.35 11.50
C LEU A 289 2.96 -10.64 12.19
N LYS A 290 3.27 -10.59 13.47
CA LYS A 290 3.70 -11.76 14.26
C LYS A 290 2.65 -12.88 14.24
N GLU A 291 1.38 -12.51 14.37
CA GLU A 291 0.27 -13.46 14.33
C GLU A 291 0.06 -14.01 12.92
N ALA A 292 0.14 -13.15 11.91
CA ALA A 292 0.05 -13.55 10.51
C ALA A 292 1.15 -14.57 10.12
N ILE A 293 2.37 -14.37 10.60
CA ILE A 293 3.49 -15.31 10.39
C ILE A 293 3.22 -16.64 11.10
N LYS A 294 2.79 -16.62 12.37
CA LYS A 294 2.47 -17.84 13.12
C LYS A 294 1.38 -18.68 12.45
N LEU A 295 0.36 -18.03 11.90
CA LEU A 295 -0.74 -18.69 11.20
C LEU A 295 -0.38 -19.11 9.76
N GLY A 296 0.83 -18.77 9.27
CA GLY A 296 1.26 -19.10 7.90
C GLY A 296 0.50 -18.36 6.81
N LEU A 297 -0.12 -17.23 7.12
CA LEU A 297 -0.83 -16.39 6.15
C LEU A 297 0.13 -15.54 5.30
N VAL A 298 1.35 -15.39 5.78
CA VAL A 298 2.45 -14.69 5.11
C VAL A 298 3.74 -15.49 5.27
N LYS A 299 4.77 -15.15 4.50
CA LYS A 299 6.09 -15.76 4.64
C LYS A 299 6.67 -15.59 6.03
N THR A 300 7.42 -16.57 6.49
CA THR A 300 8.25 -16.47 7.69
C THR A 300 9.48 -15.62 7.37
N VAL A 301 9.88 -14.74 8.28
CA VAL A 301 11.06 -13.89 8.11
C VAL A 301 12.28 -14.57 8.73
N ALA A 302 13.35 -14.71 7.95
CA ALA A 302 14.66 -15.13 8.42
C ALA A 302 15.66 -13.99 8.21
N ILE A 303 16.40 -13.64 9.29
CA ILE A 303 17.45 -12.64 9.21
C ILE A 303 18.75 -13.39 8.92
N ASP A 304 19.36 -13.08 7.78
CA ASP A 304 20.66 -13.64 7.39
C ASP A 304 21.78 -12.88 8.14
N LYS A 305 22.15 -13.40 9.33
CA LYS A 305 23.23 -12.87 10.16
C LYS A 305 24.56 -13.44 9.70
N ARG A 306 25.36 -12.63 9.05
CA ARG A 306 26.72 -13.02 8.66
C ARG A 306 27.73 -12.56 9.69
N LYS A 307 28.50 -13.53 10.21
CA LYS A 307 29.58 -13.26 11.20
C LYS A 307 30.60 -12.27 10.64
N GLU A 308 30.82 -12.26 9.34
CA GLU A 308 31.74 -11.36 8.65
C GLU A 308 31.28 -9.88 8.69
N LEU A 309 29.97 -9.63 8.67
CA LEU A 309 29.41 -8.27 8.79
C LEU A 309 29.55 -7.70 10.21
N ALA A 310 29.49 -8.57 11.22
CA ALA A 310 29.62 -8.17 12.63
C ALA A 310 31.09 -7.99 13.08
N ALA A 311 32.05 -8.56 12.36
CA ALA A 311 33.47 -8.60 12.77
C ALA A 311 34.30 -7.43 12.25
N LEU A 312 33.83 -6.69 11.24
CA LEU A 312 34.56 -5.58 10.63
C LEU A 312 33.88 -4.24 10.91
N PRO A 313 34.62 -3.16 11.15
CA PRO A 313 34.09 -1.80 11.27
C PRO A 313 33.71 -1.29 9.87
N LEU A 314 32.63 -1.87 9.28
CA LEU A 314 32.17 -1.52 7.94
C LEU A 314 31.29 -0.26 7.99
N ASP A 315 31.51 0.65 7.05
CA ASP A 315 30.57 1.73 6.79
C ASP A 315 29.49 1.24 5.84
N PHE A 316 28.22 1.54 6.16
CA PHE A 316 27.04 1.16 5.41
C PHE A 316 26.37 2.34 4.71
N LYS A 317 27.01 3.51 4.70
CA LYS A 317 26.58 4.68 3.95
C LYS A 317 27.40 4.78 2.67
N VAL A 318 26.77 5.26 1.59
CA VAL A 318 27.50 5.57 0.35
C VAL A 318 28.67 6.54 0.61
N GLU A 319 29.77 6.28 -0.05
CA GLU A 319 30.94 7.19 -0.03
C GLU A 319 30.60 8.44 -0.86
N ARG A 320 30.76 9.60 -0.24
CA ARG A 320 30.45 10.89 -0.86
C ARG A 320 31.67 11.81 -0.86
N GLU A 321 31.78 12.60 -1.92
CA GLU A 321 32.69 13.72 -2.00
C GLU A 321 31.84 15.00 -2.16
N GLY A 322 31.65 15.73 -1.06
CA GLY A 322 30.63 16.78 -0.98
C GLY A 322 29.23 16.22 -1.09
N ASN A 323 28.45 16.67 -2.07
CA ASN A 323 27.10 16.17 -2.35
C ASN A 323 27.07 15.01 -3.35
N ASP A 324 28.16 14.74 -4.04
CA ASP A 324 28.24 13.73 -5.10
C ASP A 324 28.60 12.35 -4.53
N ILE A 325 27.97 11.31 -5.07
CA ILE A 325 28.27 9.93 -4.70
C ILE A 325 29.51 9.49 -5.48
N LYS A 326 30.51 8.98 -4.76
CA LYS A 326 31.76 8.47 -5.32
C LYS A 326 31.67 6.97 -5.57
N SER A 327 31.24 6.21 -4.59
CA SER A 327 31.11 4.75 -4.69
C SER A 327 30.18 4.18 -3.61
N LEU A 328 29.83 2.89 -3.77
CA LEU A 328 29.23 2.12 -2.69
C LEU A 328 30.29 1.84 -1.63
N SER A 329 29.89 1.89 -0.36
CA SER A 329 30.75 1.48 0.74
C SER A 329 31.01 -0.03 0.72
N ASP A 330 32.06 -0.47 1.42
CA ASP A 330 32.37 -1.88 1.53
C ASP A 330 31.25 -2.65 2.21
N GLY A 331 30.59 -2.09 3.23
CA GLY A 331 29.42 -2.68 3.87
C GLY A 331 28.27 -2.92 2.90
N GLN A 332 27.94 -1.93 2.06
CA GLN A 332 26.90 -2.08 1.06
C GLN A 332 27.23 -3.15 0.00
N ARG A 333 28.50 -3.22 -0.43
CA ARG A 333 28.96 -4.25 -1.37
C ARG A 333 28.86 -5.66 -0.76
N VAL A 334 29.22 -5.82 0.51
CA VAL A 334 29.10 -7.11 1.21
C VAL A 334 27.63 -7.50 1.34
N MET A 335 26.73 -6.59 1.69
CA MET A 335 25.29 -6.86 1.74
C MET A 335 24.74 -7.31 0.39
N LEU A 336 25.10 -6.63 -0.70
CA LEU A 336 24.66 -7.00 -2.06
C LEU A 336 25.18 -8.39 -2.47
N ARG A 337 26.45 -8.73 -2.20
CA ARG A 337 26.99 -10.08 -2.43
C ARG A 337 26.29 -11.14 -1.61
N ALA A 338 25.97 -10.83 -0.34
CA ALA A 338 25.24 -11.74 0.53
C ALA A 338 23.84 -12.05 -0.05
N GLY A 339 23.10 -11.01 -0.42
CA GLY A 339 21.78 -11.17 -1.03
C GLY A 339 21.83 -11.93 -2.37
N TRP A 340 22.79 -11.62 -3.24
CA TRP A 340 22.97 -12.33 -4.50
C TRP A 340 23.34 -13.80 -4.31
N SER A 341 24.23 -14.10 -3.39
CA SER A 341 24.60 -15.48 -3.05
C SER A 341 23.40 -16.25 -2.49
N LYS A 342 22.59 -15.61 -1.63
CA LYS A 342 21.36 -16.21 -1.11
C LYS A 342 20.37 -16.49 -2.23
N LEU A 343 20.17 -15.55 -3.14
CA LEU A 343 19.24 -15.74 -4.27
C LEU A 343 19.63 -16.94 -5.13
N LYS A 344 20.93 -17.13 -5.44
CA LYS A 344 21.42 -18.30 -6.20
C LYS A 344 21.09 -19.62 -5.48
N ILE A 345 21.30 -19.68 -4.17
CA ILE A 345 20.94 -20.86 -3.37
C ILE A 345 19.44 -21.14 -3.45
N LEU A 346 18.60 -20.11 -3.40
CA LEU A 346 17.14 -20.25 -3.52
C LEU A 346 16.72 -20.68 -4.93
N GLU A 347 17.33 -20.12 -5.98
CA GLU A 347 17.06 -20.53 -7.38
C GLU A 347 17.34 -22.03 -7.57
N GLU A 348 18.49 -22.52 -7.09
CA GLU A 348 18.85 -23.94 -7.17
C GLU A 348 17.91 -24.82 -6.31
N GLY A 349 17.62 -24.39 -5.09
CA GLY A 349 16.76 -25.14 -4.16
C GLY A 349 15.32 -25.27 -4.68
N PHE A 350 14.75 -24.22 -5.25
CA PHE A 350 13.37 -24.22 -5.74
C PHE A 350 13.16 -25.11 -6.96
N LEU A 351 14.19 -25.34 -7.77
CA LEU A 351 14.12 -26.28 -8.91
C LEU A 351 13.76 -27.71 -8.49
N ASN A 352 14.03 -28.09 -7.24
CA ASN A 352 13.68 -29.42 -6.72
C ASN A 352 12.17 -29.55 -6.43
N PHE A 353 11.46 -28.46 -6.33
CA PHE A 353 10.02 -28.42 -6.02
C PHE A 353 9.18 -28.01 -7.23
N ASP A 354 9.50 -26.86 -7.86
CA ASP A 354 8.81 -26.39 -9.08
C ASP A 354 9.74 -25.51 -9.92
N LYS A 355 9.95 -25.93 -11.18
CA LYS A 355 10.81 -25.23 -12.15
C LYS A 355 10.26 -23.86 -12.60
N ASN A 356 8.98 -23.62 -12.38
CA ASN A 356 8.30 -22.36 -12.76
C ASN A 356 8.31 -21.31 -11.64
N LYS A 357 8.80 -21.64 -10.46
CA LYS A 357 8.91 -20.73 -9.33
C LYS A 357 10.28 -20.03 -9.33
N HIS A 358 10.28 -18.75 -9.64
CA HIS A 358 11.50 -17.94 -9.79
C HIS A 358 11.63 -16.93 -8.65
N PRO A 359 12.47 -17.17 -7.63
CA PRO A 359 12.67 -16.23 -6.54
C PRO A 359 13.33 -14.94 -7.04
N LYS A 360 13.03 -13.82 -6.40
CA LYS A 360 13.56 -12.49 -6.71
C LYS A 360 14.23 -11.86 -5.50
N MET A 361 15.22 -11.01 -5.77
CA MET A 361 15.87 -10.16 -4.79
C MET A 361 15.38 -8.73 -4.93
N LEU A 362 14.95 -8.12 -3.84
CA LEU A 362 14.63 -6.71 -3.74
C LEU A 362 15.77 -5.97 -3.06
N VAL A 363 16.38 -5.01 -3.75
CA VAL A 363 17.36 -4.08 -3.19
C VAL A 363 16.69 -2.73 -2.95
N VAL A 364 16.79 -2.22 -1.74
CA VAL A 364 16.22 -0.93 -1.37
C VAL A 364 17.30 0.09 -1.11
N CYS A 365 17.38 1.08 -1.98
CA CYS A 365 18.36 2.16 -1.93
C CYS A 365 17.87 3.36 -1.11
N GLU A 366 18.79 4.16 -0.60
CA GLU A 366 18.48 5.39 0.16
C GLU A 366 17.97 6.53 -0.71
N ASP A 367 18.49 6.69 -1.93
CA ASP A 367 18.06 7.67 -2.91
C ASP A 367 18.32 7.19 -4.35
N THR A 368 17.75 7.93 -5.33
CA THR A 368 17.83 7.59 -6.76
C THR A 368 19.26 7.67 -7.33
N ASN A 369 20.13 8.48 -6.73
CA ASN A 369 21.49 8.65 -7.22
C ASN A 369 22.39 7.45 -6.87
N VAL A 370 21.96 6.61 -5.91
CA VAL A 370 22.67 5.37 -5.52
C VAL A 370 22.43 4.24 -6.50
N VAL A 371 21.28 4.22 -7.15
CA VAL A 371 20.84 3.10 -8.02
C VAL A 371 21.82 2.77 -9.13
N PRO A 372 22.38 3.71 -9.90
CA PRO A 372 23.36 3.38 -10.94
C PRO A 372 24.60 2.64 -10.43
N TYR A 373 25.05 2.97 -9.22
CA TYR A 373 26.21 2.31 -8.60
C TYR A 373 25.86 0.88 -8.15
N VAL A 374 24.64 0.65 -7.67
CA VAL A 374 24.16 -0.69 -7.32
C VAL A 374 24.04 -1.54 -8.58
N THR A 375 23.44 -1.02 -9.65
CA THR A 375 23.33 -1.70 -10.94
C THR A 375 24.69 -2.05 -11.51
N GLN A 376 25.62 -1.10 -11.52
CA GLN A 376 26.99 -1.34 -12.00
C GLN A 376 27.69 -2.43 -11.19
N PHE A 377 27.55 -2.40 -9.86
CA PHE A 377 28.12 -3.40 -8.99
C PHE A 377 27.54 -4.79 -9.26
N LEU A 378 26.22 -4.92 -9.38
CA LEU A 378 25.57 -6.21 -9.68
C LEU A 378 25.97 -6.76 -11.05
N LYS A 379 26.19 -5.92 -12.06
CA LYS A 379 26.76 -6.31 -13.34
C LYS A 379 28.18 -6.84 -13.21
N GLN A 380 29.01 -6.24 -12.36
CA GLN A 380 30.37 -6.73 -12.07
C GLN A 380 30.33 -8.10 -11.36
N GLU A 381 29.28 -8.38 -10.59
CA GLU A 381 29.03 -9.68 -9.95
C GLU A 381 28.40 -10.72 -10.91
N GLY A 382 28.24 -10.37 -12.21
CA GLY A 382 27.87 -11.29 -13.27
C GLY A 382 26.41 -11.26 -13.73
N LEU A 383 25.59 -10.28 -13.30
CA LEU A 383 24.24 -10.14 -13.81
C LEU A 383 24.21 -9.37 -15.13
N SER A 384 23.33 -9.79 -16.03
CA SER A 384 23.04 -9.09 -17.30
C SER A 384 21.98 -7.99 -17.12
N ASP A 385 21.83 -7.16 -18.13
CA ASP A 385 20.86 -6.03 -18.09
C ASP A 385 19.41 -6.48 -17.97
N ASP A 386 19.04 -7.59 -18.56
CA ASP A 386 17.70 -8.17 -18.49
C ASP A 386 17.39 -8.84 -17.13
N GLU A 387 18.43 -9.18 -16.37
CA GLU A 387 18.29 -9.74 -15.01
C GLU A 387 18.10 -8.66 -13.93
N ILE A 388 18.29 -7.38 -14.26
CA ILE A 388 18.15 -6.26 -13.33
C ILE A 388 17.00 -5.36 -13.79
N MET A 389 16.11 -5.03 -12.87
CA MET A 389 15.04 -4.05 -13.08
C MET A 389 15.18 -2.91 -12.10
N GLU A 390 15.32 -1.69 -12.60
CA GLU A 390 15.31 -0.48 -11.81
C GLU A 390 13.90 0.12 -11.78
N ILE A 391 13.44 0.50 -10.60
CA ILE A 391 12.16 1.17 -10.41
C ILE A 391 12.42 2.50 -9.74
N HIS A 392 12.30 3.57 -10.53
CA HIS A 392 12.48 4.94 -10.06
C HIS A 392 11.16 5.70 -10.09
N SER A 393 11.06 6.65 -9.18
CA SER A 393 10.13 7.76 -9.29
C SER A 393 10.93 9.05 -9.37
N ASN A 394 10.32 10.11 -9.92
CA ASN A 394 10.94 11.43 -9.87
C ASN A 394 11.09 11.89 -8.39
N LYS A 395 11.84 13.02 -8.16
CA LYS A 395 12.06 13.57 -6.80
C LYS A 395 10.77 13.84 -6.01
N LYS A 396 9.61 13.96 -6.69
CA LYS A 396 8.27 14.14 -6.10
C LYS A 396 7.53 12.80 -5.87
N GLY A 397 8.16 11.68 -6.22
CA GLY A 397 7.54 10.37 -6.07
C GLY A 397 6.48 10.03 -7.11
N GLU A 398 6.42 10.74 -8.20
CA GLU A 398 5.52 10.50 -9.32
C GLU A 398 6.29 9.83 -10.45
N VAL A 399 5.66 8.87 -11.11
CA VAL A 399 6.12 8.27 -12.35
C VAL A 399 5.32 8.91 -13.48
N LYS A 400 5.96 9.32 -14.56
CA LYS A 400 5.21 9.85 -15.70
C LYS A 400 4.27 8.78 -16.26
N PRO A 401 3.08 9.14 -16.79
CA PRO A 401 2.09 8.17 -17.27
C PRO A 401 2.66 7.18 -18.29
N ASP A 402 3.53 7.63 -19.20
CA ASP A 402 4.13 6.77 -20.23
C ASP A 402 5.16 5.80 -19.64
N GLU A 403 6.02 6.27 -18.73
CA GLU A 403 6.97 5.45 -17.98
C GLU A 403 6.22 4.46 -17.07
N TRP A 404 5.09 4.89 -16.52
CA TRP A 404 4.25 4.06 -15.68
C TRP A 404 3.66 2.86 -16.44
N ASN A 405 3.16 3.06 -17.64
CA ASN A 405 2.62 1.99 -18.47
C ASN A 405 3.69 0.94 -18.82
N GLU A 406 4.91 1.36 -19.08
CA GLU A 406 6.04 0.45 -19.33
C GLU A 406 6.44 -0.33 -18.07
N ILE A 407 6.56 0.34 -16.92
CA ILE A 407 6.83 -0.29 -15.63
C ILE A 407 5.71 -1.28 -15.30
N LYS A 408 4.45 -0.90 -15.46
CA LYS A 408 3.28 -1.76 -15.23
C LYS A 408 3.33 -3.01 -16.10
N ARG A 409 3.65 -2.87 -17.39
CA ARG A 409 3.78 -4.01 -18.31
C ARG A 409 4.91 -4.96 -17.90
N ARG A 410 6.06 -4.43 -17.48
CA ARG A 410 7.20 -5.24 -17.01
C ARG A 410 6.94 -5.93 -15.68
N LEU A 411 6.16 -5.32 -14.80
CA LEU A 411 5.78 -5.88 -13.50
C LEU A 411 4.62 -6.86 -13.60
N PHE A 412 3.80 -6.71 -14.64
CA PHE A 412 2.70 -7.62 -14.89
C PHE A 412 3.24 -9.03 -15.19
N ASN A 413 2.79 -10.01 -14.42
CA ASN A 413 3.28 -11.39 -14.48
C ASN A 413 4.78 -11.59 -14.13
N LEU A 414 5.39 -10.66 -13.38
CA LEU A 414 6.77 -10.82 -12.91
C LEU A 414 6.99 -12.16 -12.21
N ASP A 415 5.98 -12.67 -11.54
CA ASP A 415 5.97 -13.96 -10.85
C ASP A 415 6.17 -15.15 -11.81
N LYS A 416 5.78 -15.00 -13.08
CA LYS A 416 5.82 -16.06 -14.10
C LYS A 416 7.11 -16.07 -14.90
N HIS A 417 7.91 -15.01 -14.82
CA HIS A 417 9.12 -14.87 -15.63
C HIS A 417 10.38 -15.06 -14.80
N LYS A 418 11.38 -15.72 -15.41
CA LYS A 418 12.69 -15.91 -14.81
C LYS A 418 13.38 -14.57 -14.58
N ASN A 419 13.35 -13.67 -15.55
CA ASN A 419 13.95 -12.34 -15.47
C ASN A 419 12.87 -11.26 -15.29
N PRO A 420 13.18 -10.15 -14.62
CA PRO A 420 14.42 -9.85 -13.88
C PRO A 420 14.57 -10.71 -12.61
N LYS A 421 15.81 -10.95 -12.18
CA LYS A 421 16.13 -11.62 -10.91
C LYS A 421 16.24 -10.64 -9.75
N VAL A 422 16.70 -9.42 -10.04
CA VAL A 422 16.92 -8.37 -9.06
C VAL A 422 16.09 -7.15 -9.41
N ILE A 423 15.37 -6.65 -8.41
CA ILE A 423 14.60 -5.41 -8.49
C ILE A 423 15.29 -4.39 -7.58
N ILE A 424 15.71 -3.26 -8.14
CA ILE A 424 16.31 -2.16 -7.39
C ILE A 424 15.27 -1.06 -7.27
N SER A 425 14.99 -0.64 -6.03
CA SER A 425 14.01 0.39 -5.74
C SER A 425 14.53 1.41 -4.76
N VAL A 426 14.10 2.66 -4.92
CA VAL A 426 14.32 3.72 -3.95
C VAL A 426 13.02 3.97 -3.24
N LEU A 427 12.94 3.83 -1.93
CA LEU A 427 11.80 4.19 -1.04
C LEU A 427 10.39 3.85 -1.54
N MET A 428 10.25 3.67 -2.83
CA MET A 428 9.01 3.81 -3.58
C MET A 428 8.69 2.62 -4.48
N LEU A 429 8.92 1.41 -4.03
CA LEU A 429 7.90 0.44 -4.33
C LEU A 429 6.67 0.92 -3.55
N LYS A 430 6.03 1.98 -4.08
CA LYS A 430 4.79 2.51 -3.54
C LYS A 430 3.84 1.34 -3.35
N GLU A 431 3.03 1.45 -2.36
CA GLU A 431 1.94 0.53 -2.03
C GLU A 431 1.21 0.07 -3.30
N GLY A 432 0.75 -1.17 -3.29
CA GLY A 432 0.06 -1.76 -4.45
C GLY A 432 0.90 -2.70 -5.32
N PHE A 433 2.21 -2.80 -5.14
CA PHE A 433 3.00 -3.84 -5.79
C PHE A 433 2.64 -5.23 -5.25
N ASP A 434 2.14 -6.08 -6.11
CA ASP A 434 1.77 -7.46 -5.79
C ASP A 434 2.75 -8.43 -6.42
N VAL A 435 3.93 -8.54 -5.83
CA VAL A 435 4.99 -9.46 -6.27
C VAL A 435 5.15 -10.54 -5.20
N ASN A 436 4.73 -11.77 -5.50
CA ASN A 436 4.71 -12.88 -4.54
C ASN A 436 6.07 -13.56 -4.40
N ASN A 437 6.92 -13.43 -5.39
CA ASN A 437 8.19 -14.16 -5.48
C ASN A 437 9.42 -13.38 -4.98
N ILE A 438 9.24 -12.28 -4.26
CA ILE A 438 10.34 -11.67 -3.50
C ILE A 438 10.69 -12.61 -2.34
N CYS A 439 11.91 -13.14 -2.36
CA CYS A 439 12.42 -14.10 -1.37
C CYS A 439 13.67 -13.58 -0.64
N VAL A 440 14.34 -12.58 -1.19
CA VAL A 440 15.50 -11.92 -0.58
C VAL A 440 15.29 -10.42 -0.56
N VAL A 441 15.57 -9.77 0.57
CA VAL A 441 15.56 -8.31 0.72
C VAL A 441 16.93 -7.82 1.18
N VAL A 442 17.49 -6.85 0.47
CA VAL A 442 18.75 -6.18 0.80
C VAL A 442 18.47 -4.70 1.07
N PRO A 443 18.35 -4.29 2.33
CA PRO A 443 18.10 -2.91 2.69
C PRO A 443 19.42 -2.14 2.76
N LEU A 444 19.75 -1.36 1.74
CA LEU A 444 20.95 -0.49 1.74
C LEU A 444 20.71 0.83 2.51
N ARG A 445 19.48 1.07 2.91
CA ARG A 445 19.09 2.23 3.69
C ARG A 445 19.02 1.88 5.18
N ALA A 446 19.73 2.65 5.98
CA ALA A 446 19.52 2.66 7.42
C ALA A 446 18.18 3.35 7.73
N SER A 447 17.23 2.64 8.30
CA SER A 447 16.00 3.23 8.83
C SER A 447 15.92 3.01 10.33
N SER A 448 15.66 4.08 11.05
CA SER A 448 15.29 4.03 12.47
C SER A 448 13.77 3.95 12.68
N SER A 449 12.98 3.97 11.58
CA SER A 449 11.52 3.90 11.63
C SER A 449 11.06 2.46 11.50
N SER A 450 10.41 1.94 12.54
CA SER A 450 9.76 0.62 12.54
C SER A 450 8.70 0.52 11.44
N THR A 451 7.95 1.58 11.21
CA THR A 451 6.94 1.68 10.15
C THR A 451 7.54 1.44 8.78
N LEU A 452 8.66 2.09 8.47
CA LEU A 452 9.33 1.93 7.18
C LEU A 452 9.88 0.50 7.01
N LEU A 453 10.40 -0.10 8.07
CA LEU A 453 10.88 -1.48 8.07
C LEU A 453 9.74 -2.47 7.85
N GLU A 454 8.62 -2.30 8.57
CA GLU A 454 7.44 -3.15 8.39
C GLU A 454 6.87 -3.05 6.97
N GLN A 455 6.83 -1.86 6.40
CA GLN A 455 6.42 -1.64 5.01
C GLN A 455 7.38 -2.28 4.01
N LEU A 456 8.69 -2.23 4.27
CA LEU A 456 9.73 -2.82 3.45
C LEU A 456 9.66 -4.35 3.44
N ILE A 457 9.64 -4.95 4.63
CA ILE A 457 9.53 -6.40 4.82
C ILE A 457 8.17 -6.87 4.30
N GLY A 458 7.11 -6.14 4.61
CA GLY A 458 5.73 -6.46 4.22
C GLY A 458 5.53 -6.76 2.73
N ARG A 459 6.36 -6.19 1.87
CA ARG A 459 6.32 -6.45 0.41
C ARG A 459 6.82 -7.83 0.01
N GLY A 460 7.82 -8.34 0.73
CA GLY A 460 8.34 -9.69 0.53
C GLY A 460 7.52 -10.79 1.19
N LEU A 461 6.54 -10.43 2.04
CA LEU A 461 5.84 -11.39 2.89
C LEU A 461 4.75 -12.20 2.19
N ARG A 462 4.31 -11.82 1.01
CA ARG A 462 3.26 -12.57 0.30
C ARG A 462 3.71 -13.98 -0.02
N LEU A 463 2.80 -14.96 0.18
CA LEU A 463 3.08 -16.36 -0.11
C LEU A 463 3.34 -16.58 -1.59
N MET A 464 4.40 -17.28 -1.92
CA MET A 464 4.77 -17.74 -3.25
C MET A 464 4.26 -19.15 -3.52
N TRP A 465 4.28 -19.99 -2.50
CA TRP A 465 3.91 -21.40 -2.55
C TRP A 465 2.51 -21.58 -1.94
N ARG A 466 1.47 -21.42 -2.76
CA ARG A 466 0.07 -21.44 -2.30
C ARG A 466 -0.59 -22.80 -2.47
N GLU A 467 0.03 -23.67 -3.22
CA GLU A 467 -0.48 -25.00 -3.52
C GLU A 467 -0.53 -25.86 -2.24
N PRO A 468 -1.62 -26.61 -2.00
CA PRO A 468 -1.84 -27.37 -0.76
C PRO A 468 -0.74 -28.40 -0.44
N GLU A 469 -0.11 -28.98 -1.46
CA GLU A 469 0.98 -29.95 -1.30
C GLU A 469 2.20 -29.43 -0.56
N PHE A 470 2.42 -28.09 -0.55
CA PHE A 470 3.54 -27.50 0.15
C PHE A 470 3.23 -27.10 1.59
N THR A 471 1.99 -27.29 2.06
CA THR A 471 1.56 -26.80 3.39
C THR A 471 2.39 -27.42 4.52
N GLU A 472 2.56 -28.73 4.51
CA GLU A 472 3.30 -29.46 5.56
C GLU A 472 4.76 -29.00 5.62
N ILE A 473 5.43 -28.89 4.46
CA ILE A 473 6.82 -28.44 4.36
C ILE A 473 6.98 -27.00 4.91
N LYS A 474 6.04 -26.12 4.59
CA LYS A 474 6.04 -24.74 5.09
C LYS A 474 5.83 -24.67 6.60
N ASP A 475 4.98 -25.52 7.14
CA ASP A 475 4.71 -25.60 8.57
C ASP A 475 5.94 -26.11 9.34
N GLU A 476 6.64 -27.12 8.81
CA GLU A 476 7.92 -27.58 9.36
C GLU A 476 8.99 -26.49 9.36
N ASN A 477 9.14 -25.76 8.25
CA ASN A 477 10.07 -24.62 8.16
C ASN A 477 9.76 -23.56 9.22
N ARG A 478 8.48 -23.24 9.38
CA ARG A 478 8.02 -22.24 10.36
C ARG A 478 8.29 -22.70 11.79
N GLU A 479 8.04 -23.97 12.11
CA GLU A 479 8.34 -24.58 13.41
C GLU A 479 9.85 -24.51 13.70
N LYS A 480 10.71 -24.90 12.74
CA LYS A 480 12.16 -24.83 12.88
C LYS A 480 12.62 -23.42 13.19
N LEU A 481 12.19 -22.42 12.41
CA LEU A 481 12.62 -21.04 12.58
C LEU A 481 12.07 -20.39 13.85
N LEU A 482 10.77 -20.54 14.12
CA LEU A 482 10.12 -19.78 15.20
C LEU A 482 10.25 -20.45 16.57
N ILE A 483 10.19 -21.79 16.62
CA ILE A 483 10.15 -22.55 17.86
C ILE A 483 11.53 -23.13 18.20
N LYS A 484 12.10 -23.92 17.28
CA LYS A 484 13.37 -24.62 17.50
C LYS A 484 14.59 -23.72 17.37
N LYS A 485 14.46 -22.56 16.70
CA LYS A 485 15.56 -21.64 16.37
C LYS A 485 16.68 -22.31 15.57
N GLU A 486 16.27 -23.22 14.67
CA GLU A 486 17.12 -23.97 13.77
C GLU A 486 16.99 -23.46 12.35
N GLU A 487 18.00 -23.75 11.53
CA GLU A 487 17.96 -23.46 10.10
C GLU A 487 16.95 -24.39 9.40
N PRO A 488 16.10 -23.88 8.47
CA PRO A 488 15.13 -24.70 7.77
C PRO A 488 15.82 -25.60 6.73
N ASP A 489 15.23 -26.75 6.43
CA ASP A 489 15.76 -27.66 5.38
C ASP A 489 15.63 -27.09 3.98
N ASN A 490 14.66 -26.24 3.78
CA ASN A 490 14.40 -25.50 2.55
C ASN A 490 13.81 -24.13 2.88
N TYR A 491 13.70 -23.28 1.88
CA TYR A 491 13.28 -21.90 2.06
C TYR A 491 11.91 -21.57 1.44
N LEU A 492 11.02 -22.56 1.31
CA LEU A 492 9.67 -22.34 0.81
C LEU A 492 8.91 -21.39 1.76
N ASP A 493 8.39 -20.30 1.18
CA ASP A 493 7.72 -19.20 1.90
C ASP A 493 8.52 -18.64 3.10
N ILE A 494 9.84 -18.54 2.91
CA ILE A 494 10.73 -17.81 3.81
C ILE A 494 11.27 -16.58 3.10
N LEU A 495 11.14 -15.43 3.75
CA LEU A 495 11.76 -14.18 3.32
C LEU A 495 13.10 -14.01 4.03
N SER A 496 14.19 -14.08 3.27
CA SER A 496 15.54 -13.81 3.79
C SER A 496 15.82 -12.30 3.73
N VAL A 497 16.08 -11.70 4.87
CA VAL A 497 16.48 -10.29 4.98
C VAL A 497 17.95 -10.23 5.32
N VAL A 498 18.76 -9.62 4.46
CA VAL A 498 20.18 -9.41 4.74
C VAL A 498 20.31 -8.40 5.88
N GLU A 499 20.98 -8.79 6.95
CA GLU A 499 21.11 -7.98 8.14
C GLU A 499 21.82 -6.65 7.84
N HIS A 500 21.19 -5.55 8.25
CA HIS A 500 21.82 -4.25 8.37
C HIS A 500 22.07 -3.98 9.86
N PRO A 501 23.24 -3.50 10.29
CA PRO A 501 23.54 -3.34 11.71
C PRO A 501 22.54 -2.53 12.55
N ARG A 502 21.78 -1.63 11.91
CA ARG A 502 20.73 -0.87 12.58
C ARG A 502 19.37 -1.58 12.66
N PHE A 503 19.25 -2.77 12.07
CA PHE A 503 18.02 -3.57 12.17
C PHE A 503 17.97 -4.40 13.48
N ILE A 504 19.09 -4.60 14.15
CA ILE A 504 19.17 -5.38 15.40
C ILE A 504 18.24 -4.77 16.45
N GLU A 505 18.18 -3.45 16.56
CA GLU A 505 17.33 -2.72 17.52
C GLU A 505 15.81 -2.91 17.28
N PHE A 506 15.42 -3.46 16.14
CA PHE A 506 14.01 -3.69 15.77
C PHE A 506 13.53 -5.10 16.10
N TYR A 507 14.45 -6.08 16.20
CA TYR A 507 14.12 -7.50 16.38
C TYR A 507 14.32 -8.02 17.81
N ASP A 508 14.95 -7.25 18.66
CA ASP A 508 15.06 -7.47 20.11
C ASP A 508 13.87 -6.83 20.85
#